data_025940a0bfb1cfd080399d82cde95101
#
_entry.id   025940a0bfb1cfd080399d82cde95101
#
_cell.length_a   1.000
_cell.length_b   1.000
_cell.length_c   1.000
_cell.angle_alpha   90.00
_cell.angle_beta   90.00
_cell.angle_gamma   90.00
#
_symmetry.space_group_name_H-M   'P 1'
#
loop_
_entity.id
_entity.type
_entity.pdbx_description
1 polymer ?
#
loop_
_entity_poly.entity_id
_entity_poly.type
_entity_poly.pdbx_seq_one_letter_code
_entity_poly.pdbx_strand_id
1 'polypeptide(L)'
;MILVDTGPLVALFDPRDEQHNRCRQILKEIREAIVTTTPVLTEAFHMLGPASIGSDRLREFVECGGLSVWFLDRQWLTRSFELMELYADHPMDLADASLVAAAEVLGTRRVFTIDRKDFQTYRVRRGHRHYMMEIVP
;
A
#
# COMPACT_ATOMS: atom_id res chain seq x y z
N MET A 1 8.68 3.56 9.33
CA MET A 1 7.65 2.65 8.77
C MET A 1 7.13 3.24 7.46
N ILE A 2 7.06 2.42 6.44
CA ILE A 2 6.59 2.81 5.11
C ILE A 2 5.45 1.90 4.70
N LEU A 3 4.33 2.49 4.28
CA LEU A 3 3.21 1.76 3.70
C LEU A 3 3.55 1.37 2.26
N VAL A 4 3.12 0.20 1.83
CA VAL A 4 3.41 -0.31 0.47
C VAL A 4 2.11 -0.55 -0.28
N ASP A 5 1.97 0.09 -1.43
CA ASP A 5 0.84 -0.02 -2.33
C ASP A 5 0.95 -1.25 -3.24
N THR A 6 -0.13 -1.56 -3.94
CA THR A 6 -0.25 -2.71 -4.85
C THR A 6 0.78 -2.68 -5.98
N GLY A 7 0.95 -1.53 -6.64
CA GLY A 7 1.85 -1.41 -7.79
C GLY A 7 3.27 -1.89 -7.50
N PRO A 8 3.94 -1.37 -6.45
CA PRO A 8 5.25 -1.85 -6.05
C PRO A 8 5.29 -3.33 -5.69
N LEU A 9 4.27 -3.86 -5.01
CA LEU A 9 4.24 -5.30 -4.69
C LEU A 9 4.21 -6.17 -5.93
N VAL A 10 3.37 -5.83 -6.89
CA VAL A 10 3.31 -6.54 -8.18
C VAL A 10 4.65 -6.42 -8.92
N ALA A 11 5.20 -5.21 -8.99
CA ALA A 11 6.47 -4.96 -9.67
C ALA A 11 7.63 -5.74 -9.05
N LEU A 12 7.68 -5.82 -7.72
CA LEU A 12 8.75 -6.56 -7.01
C LEU A 12 8.73 -8.06 -7.32
N PHE A 13 7.54 -8.64 -7.50
CA PHE A 13 7.37 -10.09 -7.66
C PHE A 13 7.00 -10.54 -9.07
N ASP A 14 6.92 -9.63 -10.03
CA ASP A 14 6.79 -9.93 -11.45
C ASP A 14 7.96 -9.33 -12.24
N PRO A 15 8.95 -10.16 -12.63
CA PRO A 15 10.11 -9.67 -13.39
C PRO A 15 9.77 -9.06 -14.76
N ARG A 16 8.55 -9.30 -15.27
CA ARG A 16 8.08 -8.72 -16.54
C ARG A 16 7.50 -7.32 -16.38
N ASP A 17 7.25 -6.89 -15.15
CA ASP A 17 6.73 -5.55 -14.88
C ASP A 17 7.78 -4.49 -15.23
N GLU A 18 7.36 -3.41 -15.90
CA GLU A 18 8.24 -2.31 -16.31
C GLU A 18 8.97 -1.66 -15.12
N GLN A 19 8.33 -1.66 -13.95
CA GLN A 19 8.87 -1.04 -12.74
C GLN A 19 9.67 -2.02 -11.87
N HIS A 20 9.85 -3.27 -12.33
CA HIS A 20 10.50 -4.30 -11.53
C HIS A 20 11.87 -3.89 -10.98
N ASN A 21 12.78 -3.49 -11.86
CA ASN A 21 14.15 -3.13 -11.46
C ASN A 21 14.17 -1.89 -10.57
N ARG A 22 13.34 -0.90 -10.90
CA ARG A 22 13.24 0.33 -10.10
C ARG A 22 12.72 0.04 -8.70
N CYS A 23 11.64 -0.72 -8.57
CA CYS A 23 11.07 -1.07 -7.27
C CYS A 23 12.03 -1.92 -6.43
N ARG A 24 12.75 -2.85 -7.05
CA ARG A 24 13.80 -3.60 -6.35
C ARG A 24 14.89 -2.70 -5.81
N GLN A 25 15.32 -1.71 -6.59
CA GLN A 25 16.37 -0.78 -6.16
C GLN A 25 15.86 0.07 -4.97
N ILE A 26 14.65 0.59 -5.05
CA ILE A 26 14.04 1.37 -3.97
C ILE A 26 13.94 0.51 -2.70
N LEU A 27 13.48 -0.72 -2.81
CA LEU A 27 13.36 -1.63 -1.66
C LEU A 27 14.72 -1.86 -0.98
N LYS A 28 15.79 -2.00 -1.75
CA LYS A 28 17.15 -2.16 -1.21
C LYS A 28 17.64 -0.95 -0.40
N GLU A 29 17.12 0.23 -0.73
CA GLU A 29 17.49 1.48 -0.06
C GLU A 29 16.67 1.74 1.21
N ILE A 30 15.49 1.13 1.30
CA ILE A 30 14.63 1.27 2.48
C ILE A 30 15.25 0.56 3.67
N ARG A 31 15.39 1.29 4.78
CA ARG A 31 15.93 0.77 6.05
C ARG A 31 14.87 0.63 7.13
N GLU A 32 13.67 1.13 6.87
CA GLU A 32 12.55 1.08 7.77
C GLU A 32 11.71 -0.18 7.56
N ALA A 33 10.92 -0.54 8.56
CA ALA A 33 9.90 -1.57 8.41
C ALA A 33 8.90 -1.16 7.33
N ILE A 34 8.49 -2.11 6.51
CA ILE A 34 7.45 -1.91 5.51
C ILE A 34 6.19 -2.66 5.90
N VAL A 35 5.04 -2.06 5.63
CA VAL A 35 3.74 -2.60 5.99
C VAL A 35 2.75 -2.37 4.85
N THR A 36 1.90 -3.35 4.61
CA THR A 36 0.78 -3.23 3.68
C THR A 36 -0.53 -3.56 4.38
N THR A 37 -1.63 -3.52 3.64
CA THR A 37 -2.97 -3.81 4.17
C THR A 37 -3.55 -5.06 3.52
N THR A 38 -4.55 -5.67 4.16
CA THR A 38 -5.22 -6.84 3.59
C THR A 38 -5.89 -6.56 2.23
N PRO A 39 -6.58 -5.42 2.00
CA PRO A 39 -7.09 -5.11 0.65
C PRO A 39 -6.00 -5.00 -0.41
N VAL A 40 -4.86 -4.40 -0.09
CA VAL A 40 -3.73 -4.31 -1.01
C VAL A 40 -3.19 -5.69 -1.34
N LEU A 41 -3.03 -6.56 -0.34
CA LEU A 41 -2.59 -7.94 -0.57
C LEU A 41 -3.54 -8.69 -1.49
N THR A 42 -4.85 -8.56 -1.29
CA THR A 42 -5.86 -9.20 -2.14
C THR A 42 -5.67 -8.78 -3.60
N GLU A 43 -5.50 -7.50 -3.83
CA GLU A 43 -5.29 -6.95 -5.18
C GLU A 43 -3.97 -7.43 -5.78
N ALA A 44 -2.88 -7.42 -5.01
CA ALA A 44 -1.57 -7.86 -5.46
C ALA A 44 -1.58 -9.36 -5.85
N PHE A 45 -2.17 -10.21 -5.02
CA PHE A 45 -2.29 -11.64 -5.34
C PHE A 45 -3.16 -11.88 -6.57
N HIS A 46 -4.23 -11.10 -6.75
CA HIS A 46 -5.05 -11.19 -7.95
C HIS A 46 -4.25 -10.83 -9.21
N MET A 47 -3.49 -9.75 -9.17
CA MET A 47 -2.69 -9.29 -10.31
C MET A 47 -1.51 -10.21 -10.63
N LEU A 48 -0.86 -10.79 -9.61
CA LEU A 48 0.20 -11.76 -9.82
C LEU A 48 -0.33 -13.08 -10.37
N GLY A 49 -1.58 -13.42 -10.07
CA GLY A 49 -2.24 -14.63 -10.49
C GLY A 49 -2.08 -15.78 -9.50
N PRO A 50 -3.14 -16.59 -9.28
CA PRO A 50 -3.08 -17.73 -8.39
C PRO A 50 -2.06 -18.75 -8.91
N ALA A 51 -1.37 -19.42 -7.98
CA ALA A 51 -0.35 -20.43 -8.25
C ALA A 51 0.82 -19.95 -9.12
N SER A 52 1.02 -18.64 -9.24
CA SER A 52 2.19 -18.08 -9.92
C SER A 52 3.43 -18.09 -9.03
N ILE A 53 4.62 -18.04 -9.65
CA ILE A 53 5.88 -17.87 -8.90
C ILE A 53 5.86 -16.58 -8.11
N GLY A 54 5.33 -15.49 -8.68
CA GLY A 54 5.21 -14.21 -8.00
C GLY A 54 4.35 -14.29 -6.75
N SER A 55 3.20 -14.95 -6.80
CA SER A 55 2.34 -15.18 -5.64
C SER A 55 3.06 -15.99 -4.56
N ASP A 56 3.77 -17.04 -4.92
CA ASP A 56 4.53 -17.83 -3.95
C ASP A 56 5.61 -16.99 -3.26
N ARG A 57 6.31 -16.16 -4.01
CA ARG A 57 7.37 -15.29 -3.50
C ARG A 57 6.81 -14.20 -2.59
N LEU A 58 5.68 -13.59 -2.95
CA LEU A 58 5.01 -12.61 -2.08
C LEU A 58 4.57 -13.25 -0.77
N ARG A 59 4.00 -14.45 -0.83
CA ARG A 59 3.61 -15.19 0.37
C ARG A 59 4.81 -15.45 1.28
N GLU A 60 5.91 -15.95 0.74
CA GLU A 60 7.15 -16.18 1.48
C GLU A 60 7.65 -14.88 2.14
N PHE A 61 7.58 -13.78 1.42
CA PHE A 61 8.03 -12.47 1.93
C PHE A 61 7.22 -12.02 3.14
N VAL A 62 5.91 -12.23 3.12
CA VAL A 62 5.04 -11.98 4.28
C VAL A 62 5.36 -12.95 5.43
N GLU A 63 5.42 -14.24 5.15
CA GLU A 63 5.64 -15.28 6.16
C GLU A 63 6.99 -15.14 6.87
N CYS A 64 8.04 -14.73 6.17
CA CYS A 64 9.36 -14.52 6.77
C CYS A 64 9.51 -13.18 7.51
N GLY A 65 8.48 -12.34 7.52
CA GLY A 65 8.50 -11.06 8.22
C GLY A 65 9.09 -9.90 7.42
N GLY A 66 9.36 -10.09 6.13
CA GLY A 66 9.87 -9.02 5.27
C GLY A 66 8.85 -7.93 4.98
N LEU A 67 7.57 -8.28 5.03
CA LEU A 67 6.44 -7.37 4.86
C LEU A 67 5.43 -7.64 5.97
N SER A 68 5.17 -6.62 6.80
CA SER A 68 4.12 -6.70 7.80
C SER A 68 2.75 -6.41 7.17
N VAL A 69 1.70 -6.93 7.77
CA VAL A 69 0.33 -6.74 7.29
C VAL A 69 -0.51 -6.10 8.37
N TRP A 70 -1.14 -4.99 8.04
CA TRP A 70 -2.17 -4.38 8.86
C TRP A 70 -3.53 -4.88 8.40
N PHE A 71 -4.26 -5.49 9.34
CA PHE A 71 -5.56 -6.08 9.06
C PHE A 71 -6.66 -5.04 9.17
N LEU A 72 -7.45 -4.92 8.11
CA LEU A 72 -8.58 -4.00 8.07
C LEU A 72 -9.75 -4.60 8.85
N ASP A 73 -9.94 -4.13 10.07
CA ASP A 73 -11.07 -4.53 10.90
C ASP A 73 -12.33 -3.72 10.59
N ARG A 74 -13.44 -4.03 11.29
CA ARG A 74 -14.73 -3.38 11.04
C ARG A 74 -14.68 -1.86 11.24
N GLN A 75 -14.04 -1.39 12.28
CA GLN A 75 -13.94 0.05 12.59
C GLN A 75 -13.24 0.79 11.45
N TRP A 76 -12.13 0.25 10.99
CA TRP A 76 -11.32 0.89 9.95
C TRP A 76 -11.86 0.66 8.56
N LEU A 77 -12.66 -0.39 8.36
CA LEU A 77 -13.45 -0.54 7.14
C LEU A 77 -14.48 0.60 7.02
N THR A 78 -15.17 0.93 8.11
CA THR A 78 -16.07 2.08 8.16
C THR A 78 -15.34 3.38 7.83
N ARG A 79 -14.18 3.59 8.43
CA ARG A 79 -13.33 4.76 8.10
C ARG A 79 -12.92 4.77 6.63
N SER A 80 -12.59 3.62 6.07
CA SER A 80 -12.25 3.50 4.65
C SER A 80 -13.42 3.89 3.75
N PHE A 81 -14.64 3.51 4.09
CA PHE A 81 -15.83 3.93 3.36
C PHE A 81 -16.05 5.45 3.43
N GLU A 82 -15.82 6.07 4.59
CA GLU A 82 -15.87 7.53 4.72
C GLU A 82 -14.86 8.21 3.79
N LEU A 83 -13.64 7.67 3.70
CA LEU A 83 -12.60 8.20 2.81
C LEU A 83 -13.00 8.04 1.34
N MET A 84 -13.55 6.90 0.95
CA MET A 84 -14.02 6.67 -0.42
C MET A 84 -15.11 7.67 -0.80
N GLU A 85 -16.02 7.99 0.12
CA GLU A 85 -17.05 9.01 -0.11
C GLU A 85 -16.46 10.42 -0.20
N LEU A 86 -15.52 10.75 0.70
CA LEU A 86 -14.83 12.04 0.70
C LEU A 86 -14.09 12.31 -0.62
N TYR A 87 -13.51 11.28 -1.22
CA TYR A 87 -12.75 11.37 -2.47
C TYR A 87 -13.54 10.86 -3.69
N ALA A 88 -14.88 10.96 -3.66
CA ALA A 88 -15.72 10.49 -4.76
C ALA A 88 -15.40 11.15 -6.11
N ASP A 89 -14.96 12.40 -6.10
CA ASP A 89 -14.57 13.15 -7.31
C ASP A 89 -13.22 12.70 -7.88
N HIS A 90 -12.42 12.02 -7.08
CA HIS A 90 -11.15 11.42 -7.46
C HIS A 90 -11.19 9.95 -7.00
N PRO A 91 -11.76 9.05 -7.81
CA PRO A 91 -12.17 7.73 -7.35
C PRO A 91 -11.10 6.99 -6.56
N MET A 92 -11.33 6.85 -5.26
CA MET A 92 -10.50 6.11 -4.34
C MET A 92 -11.09 4.71 -4.18
N ASP A 93 -10.32 3.68 -4.48
CA ASP A 93 -10.76 2.32 -4.23
C ASP A 93 -10.50 1.90 -2.77
N LEU A 94 -10.97 0.70 -2.40
CA LEU A 94 -10.81 0.22 -1.03
C LEU A 94 -9.34 -0.02 -0.66
N ALA A 95 -8.50 -0.44 -1.60
CA ALA A 95 -7.08 -0.62 -1.35
C ALA A 95 -6.41 0.70 -0.97
N ASP A 96 -6.65 1.76 -1.75
CA ASP A 96 -6.16 3.11 -1.46
C ASP A 96 -6.69 3.61 -0.11
N ALA A 97 -7.99 3.48 0.12
CA ALA A 97 -8.62 3.90 1.37
C ALA A 97 -8.02 3.18 2.58
N SER A 98 -7.74 1.89 2.44
CA SER A 98 -7.11 1.11 3.52
C SER A 98 -5.70 1.60 3.86
N LEU A 99 -4.94 2.06 2.87
CA LEU A 99 -3.61 2.63 3.09
C LEU A 99 -3.69 3.97 3.83
N VAL A 100 -4.63 4.82 3.47
CA VAL A 100 -4.84 6.09 4.20
C VAL A 100 -5.31 5.82 5.63
N ALA A 101 -6.23 4.88 5.83
CA ALA A 101 -6.67 4.46 7.16
C ALA A 101 -5.51 3.90 7.99
N ALA A 102 -4.67 3.04 7.40
CA ALA A 102 -3.48 2.52 8.06
C ALA A 102 -2.51 3.64 8.44
N ALA A 103 -2.33 4.63 7.58
CA ALA A 103 -1.51 5.80 7.88
C ALA A 103 -2.01 6.55 9.12
N GLU A 104 -3.32 6.71 9.25
CA GLU A 104 -3.93 7.36 10.42
C GLU A 104 -3.69 6.56 11.71
N VAL A 105 -3.85 5.23 11.66
CA VAL A 105 -3.68 4.34 12.83
C VAL A 105 -2.22 4.20 13.22
N LEU A 106 -1.36 3.94 12.25
CA LEU A 106 0.05 3.62 12.49
C LEU A 106 0.93 4.86 12.67
N GLY A 107 0.37 6.05 12.42
CA GLY A 107 1.09 7.30 12.61
C GLY A 107 2.21 7.53 11.59
N THR A 108 2.08 7.01 10.40
CA THR A 108 3.02 7.27 9.30
C THR A 108 2.32 7.95 8.14
N ARG A 109 3.06 8.75 7.37
CA ARG A 109 2.57 9.36 6.13
C ARG A 109 3.33 8.86 4.91
N ARG A 110 4.32 8.00 5.12
CA ARG A 110 5.22 7.55 4.06
C ARG A 110 4.61 6.37 3.32
N VAL A 111 4.54 6.48 2.00
CA VAL A 111 3.97 5.44 1.14
C VAL A 111 4.90 5.16 -0.04
N PHE A 112 5.17 3.89 -0.27
CA PHE A 112 5.83 3.39 -1.47
C PHE A 112 4.75 3.04 -2.49
N THR A 113 4.62 3.87 -3.52
CA THR A 113 3.63 3.74 -4.59
C THR A 113 4.23 4.11 -5.94
N ILE A 114 3.68 3.54 -7.00
CA ILE A 114 3.93 3.97 -8.38
C ILE A 114 2.90 5.02 -8.79
N ASP A 115 1.72 4.98 -8.18
CA ASP A 115 0.62 5.92 -8.46
C ASP A 115 0.78 7.22 -7.67
N ARG A 116 1.73 8.01 -8.08
CA ARG A 116 2.09 9.26 -7.39
C ARG A 116 0.94 10.26 -7.37
N LYS A 117 0.18 10.35 -8.44
CA LYS A 117 -0.89 11.34 -8.60
C LYS A 117 -2.00 11.14 -7.58
N ASP A 118 -2.44 9.91 -7.37
CA ASP A 118 -3.49 9.60 -6.41
C ASP A 118 -3.02 9.93 -4.99
N PHE A 119 -1.85 9.47 -4.60
CA PHE A 119 -1.33 9.68 -3.25
C PHE A 119 -0.87 11.12 -2.97
N GLN A 120 -0.67 11.94 -3.99
CA GLN A 120 -0.50 13.38 -3.83
C GLN A 120 -1.81 14.07 -3.48
N THR A 121 -2.94 13.50 -3.87
CA THR A 121 -4.28 14.04 -3.61
C THR A 121 -4.78 13.68 -2.21
N TYR A 122 -4.51 12.47 -1.75
CA TYR A 122 -5.01 11.98 -0.46
C TYR A 122 -4.37 12.70 0.72
N ARG A 123 -5.12 12.81 1.82
CA ARG A 123 -4.67 13.44 3.06
C ARG A 123 -4.86 12.50 4.23
N VAL A 124 -3.91 12.52 5.14
CA VAL A 124 -3.91 11.75 6.39
C VAL A 124 -4.38 12.64 7.52
N ARG A 125 -5.46 12.24 8.19
CA ARG A 125 -6.00 12.98 9.33
C ARG A 125 -5.22 12.67 10.61
N ARG A 126 -4.81 13.71 11.32
CA ARG A 126 -4.24 13.62 12.67
C ARG A 126 -4.90 14.68 13.56
N GLY A 127 -5.79 14.23 14.46
CA GLY A 127 -6.60 15.15 15.26
C GLY A 127 -7.47 16.01 14.35
N HIS A 128 -7.27 17.33 14.41
CA HIS A 128 -8.00 18.31 13.59
C HIS A 128 -7.27 18.70 12.30
N ARG A 129 -6.09 18.14 12.04
CA ARG A 129 -5.26 18.51 10.90
C ARG A 129 -5.21 17.39 9.86
N HIS A 130 -4.99 17.81 8.61
CA HIS A 130 -4.84 16.93 7.46
C HIS A 130 -3.47 17.16 6.83
N TYR A 131 -2.72 16.08 6.61
CA TYR A 131 -1.35 16.15 6.10
C TYR A 131 -1.22 15.43 4.77
N MET A 132 -0.34 15.94 3.93
CA MET A 132 0.03 15.24 2.70
C MET A 132 0.73 13.93 3.00
N MET A 133 0.55 12.94 2.13
CA MET A 133 1.37 11.74 2.15
C MET A 133 2.74 12.04 1.55
N GLU A 134 3.75 11.37 2.06
CA GLU A 134 5.12 11.44 1.58
C GLU A 134 5.41 10.23 0.71
N ILE A 135 5.54 10.45 -0.58
CA ILE A 135 5.76 9.38 -1.55
C ILE A 135 7.23 8.98 -1.54
N VAL A 136 7.49 7.72 -1.28
CA VAL A 136 8.83 7.12 -1.34
C VAL A 136 9.11 6.74 -2.78
N PRO A 137 10.24 7.13 -3.25
CA PRO A 137 10.54 7.86 -4.47
C PRO A 137 10.12 7.25 -5.74
#